data_6637eac3de6b8c90ff2dc6ecf1080c0f
#
_entry.id   6637eac3de6b8c90ff2dc6ecf1080c0f
#
_cell.length_a   1.000
_cell.length_b   1.000
_cell.length_c   1.000
_cell.angle_alpha   90.00
_cell.angle_beta   90.00
_cell.angle_gamma   90.00
#
_symmetry.space_group_name_H-M   'P 1'
#
loop_
_entity.id
_entity.type
_entity.pdbx_description
1 polymer ?
#
loop_
_entity_poly.entity_id
_entity_poly.type
_entity_poly.pdbx_seq_one_letter_code
_entity_poly.pdbx_strand_id
1 'polypeptide(L)'
;STNSRNNPARMETEISTLGEFGLINHITKNMPLPNESTKKGIGDDAAVLDYAGKKTLVTTDLLLEGIHFDLTYVPLKHLGYKAAVVNFSDIYAMNGTPRQITVSLGISSRFTLEHIEALYAGMRLACEQYGVDIVGGDTSASVTGLIISITCIGEGEEGKIVYRSGAKNTDLVCVSGDLCAAYM
;
A
#
# COMPACT_ATOMS: atom_id res chain seq x y z
N SER A 1 27.85 39.02 -15.28
CA SER A 1 26.60 38.97 -14.54
C SER A 1 26.11 37.55 -14.37
N THR A 2 26.48 36.96 -13.27
CA THR A 2 26.14 35.58 -12.89
C THR A 2 24.79 35.61 -12.13
N ASN A 3 23.77 35.08 -12.77
CA ASN A 3 22.45 34.95 -12.20
C ASN A 3 22.36 33.59 -11.42
N SER A 4 22.72 33.59 -10.17
CA SER A 4 22.49 32.47 -9.26
C SER A 4 20.99 32.40 -8.93
N ARG A 5 20.29 31.46 -9.56
CA ARG A 5 18.93 31.12 -9.17
C ARG A 5 18.99 30.43 -7.82
N ASN A 6 18.69 31.16 -6.75
CA ASN A 6 18.38 30.60 -5.45
C ASN A 6 17.10 29.76 -5.58
N ASN A 7 17.26 28.46 -5.67
CA ASN A 7 16.18 27.51 -5.42
C ASN A 7 16.02 27.48 -3.88
N PRO A 8 14.91 27.94 -3.29
CA PRO A 8 14.73 27.80 -1.84
C PRO A 8 14.69 26.31 -1.53
N ALA A 9 15.70 25.84 -0.79
CA ALA A 9 15.70 24.50 -0.23
C ALA A 9 14.38 24.32 0.54
N ARG A 10 13.53 23.42 0.08
CA ARG A 10 12.29 23.07 0.76
C ARG A 10 12.72 22.50 2.11
N MET A 11 12.43 23.20 3.20
CA MET A 11 12.78 22.73 4.54
C MET A 11 12.03 21.41 4.78
N GLU A 12 12.78 20.36 5.05
CA GLU A 12 12.22 19.04 5.41
C GLU A 12 11.64 19.12 6.81
N THR A 13 10.45 18.52 6.99
CA THR A 13 9.74 18.51 8.25
C THR A 13 10.04 17.23 9.01
N GLU A 14 10.58 17.35 10.23
CA GLU A 14 10.79 16.18 11.08
C GLU A 14 9.46 15.60 11.57
N ILE A 15 9.28 14.29 11.43
CA ILE A 15 8.08 13.56 11.85
C ILE A 15 7.82 13.72 13.35
N SER A 16 8.90 13.79 14.15
CA SER A 16 8.83 13.98 15.60
C SER A 16 8.03 15.22 16.03
N THR A 17 7.95 16.25 15.16
CA THR A 17 7.19 17.48 15.45
C THR A 17 5.68 17.29 15.41
N LEU A 18 5.19 16.29 14.68
CA LEU A 18 3.76 15.99 14.52
C LEU A 18 3.23 14.99 15.55
N GLY A 19 4.09 14.11 16.06
CA GLY A 19 3.69 12.93 16.82
C GLY A 19 2.90 11.92 15.96
N GLU A 20 2.54 10.77 16.54
CA GLU A 20 1.86 9.68 15.83
C GLU A 20 0.50 10.10 15.28
N PHE A 21 -0.38 10.62 16.12
CA PHE A 21 -1.72 11.05 15.71
C PHE A 21 -1.69 12.23 14.72
N GLY A 22 -0.74 13.16 14.87
CA GLY A 22 -0.55 14.26 13.94
C GLY A 22 -0.12 13.77 12.56
N LEU A 23 0.79 12.82 12.49
CA LEU A 23 1.22 12.19 11.25
C LEU A 23 0.06 11.45 10.56
N ILE A 24 -0.68 10.62 11.30
CA ILE A 24 -1.83 9.88 10.77
C ILE A 24 -2.87 10.85 10.20
N ASN A 25 -3.27 11.85 10.97
CA ASN A 25 -4.24 12.85 10.52
C ASN A 25 -3.76 13.61 9.28
N HIS A 26 -2.48 13.97 9.22
CA HIS A 26 -1.91 14.69 8.08
C HIS A 26 -1.97 13.86 6.80
N ILE A 27 -1.58 12.59 6.88
CA ILE A 27 -1.51 11.68 5.72
C ILE A 27 -2.89 11.25 5.24
N THR A 28 -3.83 11.00 6.17
CA THR A 28 -5.15 10.44 5.85
C THR A 28 -6.22 11.49 5.57
N LYS A 29 -5.89 12.75 5.76
CA LYS A 29 -6.80 13.86 5.49
C LYS A 29 -7.34 13.80 4.07
N ASN A 30 -8.68 13.79 3.96
CA ASN A 30 -9.41 13.74 2.69
C ASN A 30 -9.17 12.47 1.84
N MET A 31 -8.82 11.32 2.46
CA MET A 31 -8.81 10.05 1.73
C MET A 31 -10.25 9.63 1.39
N PRO A 32 -10.54 9.37 0.11
CA PRO A 32 -11.85 8.87 -0.29
C PRO A 32 -12.05 7.42 0.16
N LEU A 33 -13.29 7.04 0.47
CA LEU A 33 -13.69 5.67 0.77
C LEU A 33 -14.79 5.25 -0.22
N PRO A 34 -14.42 4.89 -1.48
CA PRO A 34 -15.39 4.63 -2.53
C PRO A 34 -16.16 3.31 -2.37
N ASN A 35 -15.68 2.37 -1.53
CA ASN A 35 -16.32 1.08 -1.39
C ASN A 35 -17.53 1.12 -0.44
N GLU A 36 -18.68 0.66 -0.91
CA GLU A 36 -19.89 0.53 -0.07
C GLU A 36 -19.72 -0.47 1.09
N SER A 37 -18.81 -1.44 0.93
CA SER A 37 -18.45 -2.38 2.00
C SER A 37 -17.69 -1.73 3.15
N THR A 38 -17.11 -0.55 2.96
CA THR A 38 -16.48 0.24 4.03
C THR A 38 -17.53 1.07 4.77
N LYS A 39 -17.98 0.61 5.94
CA LYS A 39 -18.94 1.36 6.76
C LYS A 39 -18.26 2.41 7.64
N LYS A 40 -17.03 2.15 8.08
CA LYS A 40 -16.17 3.08 8.79
C LYS A 40 -14.70 2.76 8.50
N GLY A 41 -13.94 3.77 8.08
CA GLY A 41 -12.49 3.70 7.88
C GLY A 41 -11.69 4.24 9.07
N ILE A 42 -10.61 4.96 8.76
CA ILE A 42 -9.67 5.54 9.74
C ILE A 42 -10.38 6.53 10.66
N GLY A 43 -10.00 6.53 11.96
CA GLY A 43 -10.49 7.48 12.96
C GLY A 43 -11.18 6.85 14.17
N ASP A 44 -11.12 5.53 14.30
CA ASP A 44 -11.57 4.77 15.48
C ASP A 44 -10.62 3.60 15.73
N ASP A 45 -10.84 2.81 16.79
CA ASP A 45 -9.99 1.67 17.17
C ASP A 45 -9.95 0.58 16.09
N ALA A 46 -11.00 0.45 15.27
CA ALA A 46 -11.06 -0.48 14.15
C ALA A 46 -11.90 0.04 12.98
N ALA A 47 -11.60 -0.42 11.78
CA ALA A 47 -12.47 -0.23 10.63
C ALA A 47 -13.68 -1.18 10.70
N VAL A 48 -14.81 -0.75 10.11
CA VAL A 48 -16.03 -1.59 10.03
C VAL A 48 -16.31 -1.89 8.57
N LEU A 49 -16.32 -3.18 8.23
CA LEU A 49 -16.53 -3.70 6.88
C LEU A 49 -17.75 -4.62 6.85
N ASP A 50 -18.52 -4.57 5.74
CA ASP A 50 -19.67 -5.43 5.51
C ASP A 50 -19.69 -5.87 4.03
N TYR A 51 -19.51 -7.15 3.78
CA TYR A 51 -19.48 -7.74 2.44
C TYR A 51 -20.79 -8.38 1.99
N ALA A 52 -21.86 -8.20 2.73
CA ALA A 52 -23.21 -8.65 2.36
C ALA A 52 -23.29 -10.15 1.95
N GLY A 53 -22.63 -11.02 2.71
CA GLY A 53 -22.68 -12.48 2.52
C GLY A 53 -21.68 -13.06 1.51
N LYS A 54 -20.84 -12.23 0.84
CA LYS A 54 -19.73 -12.73 0.03
C LYS A 54 -18.59 -13.27 0.91
N LYS A 55 -17.74 -14.13 0.33
CA LYS A 55 -16.54 -14.62 1.03
C LYS A 55 -15.51 -13.50 1.17
N THR A 56 -14.89 -13.40 2.33
CA THR A 56 -13.79 -12.48 2.60
C THR A 56 -12.46 -13.14 2.24
N LEU A 57 -11.65 -12.47 1.45
CA LEU A 57 -10.27 -12.84 1.11
C LEU A 57 -9.32 -11.89 1.85
N VAL A 58 -8.27 -12.44 2.45
CA VAL A 58 -7.28 -11.65 3.20
C VAL A 58 -5.89 -12.09 2.80
N THR A 59 -5.03 -11.13 2.47
CA THR A 59 -3.60 -11.35 2.23
C THR A 59 -2.78 -10.28 2.92
N THR A 60 -1.50 -10.54 3.16
CA THR A 60 -0.57 -9.57 3.72
C THR A 60 0.84 -9.80 3.19
N ASP A 61 1.53 -8.72 2.85
CA ASP A 61 2.94 -8.71 2.48
C ASP A 61 3.75 -7.83 3.43
N LEU A 62 4.99 -8.24 3.66
CA LEU A 62 5.97 -7.51 4.44
C LEU A 62 7.16 -7.15 3.55
N LEU A 63 7.43 -5.86 3.39
CA LEU A 63 8.57 -5.35 2.64
C LEU A 63 9.59 -4.71 3.59
N LEU A 64 10.84 -5.18 3.50
CA LEU A 64 11.96 -4.72 4.32
C LEU A 64 13.00 -4.04 3.44
N GLU A 65 13.43 -2.85 3.85
CA GLU A 65 14.55 -2.17 3.21
C GLU A 65 15.84 -3.01 3.30
N GLY A 66 16.59 -3.04 2.19
CA GLY A 66 17.80 -3.85 2.05
C GLY A 66 17.56 -5.32 1.73
N ILE A 67 16.31 -5.80 1.79
CA ILE A 67 15.91 -7.17 1.42
C ILE A 67 15.01 -7.17 0.19
N HIS A 68 13.90 -6.42 0.23
CA HIS A 68 12.88 -6.40 -0.83
C HIS A 68 12.99 -5.18 -1.73
N PHE A 69 13.64 -4.13 -1.28
CA PHE A 69 13.88 -2.90 -2.04
C PHE A 69 15.13 -2.17 -1.54
N ASP A 70 15.70 -1.33 -2.41
CA ASP A 70 16.81 -0.43 -2.09
C ASP A 70 16.41 0.98 -2.52
N LEU A 71 16.38 1.89 -1.56
CA LEU A 71 16.01 3.30 -1.79
C LEU A 71 17.05 4.08 -2.58
N THR A 72 18.23 3.52 -2.84
CA THR A 72 19.21 4.09 -3.78
C THR A 72 18.68 4.11 -5.20
N TYR A 73 17.82 3.13 -5.56
CA TYR A 73 17.33 2.94 -6.92
C TYR A 73 15.83 3.16 -7.08
N VAL A 74 15.05 2.95 -5.99
CA VAL A 74 13.58 2.98 -6.05
C VAL A 74 13.03 4.23 -5.39
N PRO A 75 12.40 5.15 -6.14
CA PRO A 75 11.71 6.29 -5.56
C PRO A 75 10.57 5.86 -4.62
N LEU A 76 10.41 6.54 -3.48
CA LEU A 76 9.39 6.21 -2.47
C LEU A 76 7.96 6.15 -3.03
N LYS A 77 7.63 7.02 -3.98
CA LYS A 77 6.31 6.98 -4.65
C LYS A 77 6.11 5.68 -5.43
N HIS A 78 7.12 5.22 -6.16
CA HIS A 78 7.05 3.93 -6.87
C HIS A 78 6.99 2.75 -5.90
N LEU A 79 7.75 2.82 -4.81
CA LEU A 79 7.71 1.80 -3.75
C LEU A 79 6.32 1.71 -3.12
N GLY A 80 5.70 2.85 -2.80
CA GLY A 80 4.35 2.89 -2.25
C GLY A 80 3.30 2.27 -3.18
N TYR A 81 3.36 2.61 -4.48
CA TYR A 81 2.50 2.01 -5.50
C TYR A 81 2.69 0.48 -5.56
N LYS A 82 3.94 0.02 -5.68
CA LYS A 82 4.28 -1.40 -5.72
C LYS A 82 3.81 -2.13 -4.46
N ALA A 83 4.02 -1.57 -3.27
CA ALA A 83 3.63 -2.17 -2.00
C ALA A 83 2.12 -2.43 -1.91
N ALA A 84 1.30 -1.53 -2.46
CA ALA A 84 -0.14 -1.74 -2.55
C ALA A 84 -0.52 -2.79 -3.60
N VAL A 85 0.01 -2.68 -4.82
CA VAL A 85 -0.38 -3.52 -5.96
C VAL A 85 0.02 -4.98 -5.78
N VAL A 86 1.12 -5.32 -5.12
CA VAL A 86 1.49 -6.72 -4.86
C VAL A 86 0.42 -7.42 -4.03
N ASN A 87 -0.18 -6.74 -3.05
CA ASN A 87 -1.29 -7.27 -2.27
C ASN A 87 -2.60 -7.38 -3.07
N PHE A 88 -2.89 -6.42 -3.96
CA PHE A 88 -4.05 -6.52 -4.86
C PHE A 88 -3.93 -7.72 -5.79
N SER A 89 -2.71 -7.99 -6.27
CA SER A 89 -2.39 -9.13 -7.12
C SER A 89 -2.79 -10.47 -6.50
N ASP A 90 -2.55 -10.66 -5.20
CA ASP A 90 -2.92 -11.89 -4.50
C ASP A 90 -4.44 -12.11 -4.46
N ILE A 91 -5.19 -11.04 -4.23
CA ILE A 91 -6.65 -11.10 -4.24
C ILE A 91 -7.17 -11.41 -5.66
N TYR A 92 -6.62 -10.74 -6.69
CA TYR A 92 -6.98 -11.03 -8.08
C TYR A 92 -6.61 -12.45 -8.52
N ALA A 93 -5.46 -12.98 -8.05
CA ALA A 93 -5.04 -14.36 -8.35
C ALA A 93 -6.04 -15.41 -7.86
N MET A 94 -6.85 -15.09 -6.87
CA MET A 94 -7.94 -15.95 -6.38
C MET A 94 -9.31 -15.63 -7.00
N ASN A 95 -9.34 -14.87 -8.09
CA ASN A 95 -10.57 -14.37 -8.72
C ASN A 95 -11.46 -13.55 -7.77
N GLY A 96 -10.81 -12.84 -6.84
CA GLY A 96 -11.44 -11.90 -5.92
C GLY A 96 -11.32 -10.46 -6.38
N THR A 97 -11.94 -9.56 -5.65
CA THR A 97 -11.84 -8.10 -5.84
C THR A 97 -11.30 -7.47 -4.57
N PRO A 98 -10.11 -6.81 -4.60
CA PRO A 98 -9.59 -6.08 -3.45
C PRO A 98 -10.51 -4.89 -3.13
N ARG A 99 -10.71 -4.62 -1.85
CA ARG A 99 -11.62 -3.55 -1.40
C ARG A 99 -10.98 -2.62 -0.38
N GLN A 100 -10.26 -3.14 0.58
CA GLN A 100 -9.64 -2.34 1.63
C GLN A 100 -8.21 -2.78 1.89
N ILE A 101 -7.38 -1.83 2.33
CA ILE A 101 -6.06 -2.12 2.90
C ILE A 101 -5.87 -1.46 4.26
N THR A 102 -5.04 -2.09 5.08
CA THR A 102 -4.39 -1.45 6.23
C THR A 102 -2.90 -1.37 5.97
N VAL A 103 -2.25 -0.30 6.45
CA VAL A 103 -0.83 -0.01 6.21
C VAL A 103 -0.11 0.15 7.54
N SER A 104 0.83 -0.74 7.84
CA SER A 104 1.70 -0.62 9.01
C SER A 104 3.11 -0.27 8.57
N LEU A 105 3.69 0.77 9.19
CA LEU A 105 5.02 1.28 8.88
C LEU A 105 5.94 1.23 10.09
N GLY A 106 7.16 0.73 9.89
CA GLY A 106 8.29 0.97 10.78
C GLY A 106 9.22 2.00 10.14
N ILE A 107 9.43 3.14 10.80
CA ILE A 107 10.11 4.30 10.23
C ILE A 107 11.35 4.63 11.05
N SER A 108 12.54 4.63 10.43
CA SER A 108 13.76 5.08 11.09
C SER A 108 13.87 6.61 11.09
N SER A 109 14.68 7.15 12.00
CA SER A 109 14.83 8.59 12.21
C SER A 109 15.38 9.37 11.02
N ARG A 110 15.92 8.70 9.99
CA ARG A 110 16.41 9.34 8.76
C ARG A 110 15.30 9.76 7.80
N PHE A 111 14.06 9.30 8.01
CA PHE A 111 12.92 9.65 7.15
C PHE A 111 12.24 10.91 7.66
N THR A 112 11.90 11.80 6.73
CA THR A 112 11.15 13.03 6.97
C THR A 112 9.68 12.84 6.63
N LEU A 113 8.86 13.83 6.97
CA LEU A 113 7.44 13.85 6.60
C LEU A 113 7.26 13.74 5.07
N GLU A 114 8.06 14.46 4.32
CA GLU A 114 8.00 14.49 2.85
C GLU A 114 8.30 13.10 2.23
N HIS A 115 9.18 12.33 2.86
CA HIS A 115 9.43 10.95 2.47
C HIS A 115 8.19 10.07 2.65
N ILE A 116 7.52 10.20 3.77
CA ILE A 116 6.29 9.43 4.05
C ILE A 116 5.12 9.89 3.18
N GLU A 117 4.98 11.19 2.93
CA GLU A 117 4.02 11.73 1.97
C GLU A 117 4.22 11.14 0.57
N ALA A 118 5.47 11.05 0.09
CA ALA A 118 5.78 10.47 -1.21
C ALA A 118 5.40 8.98 -1.27
N LEU A 119 5.69 8.21 -0.21
CA LEU A 119 5.30 6.80 -0.09
C LEU A 119 3.78 6.64 -0.17
N TYR A 120 3.04 7.40 0.63
CA TYR A 120 1.57 7.36 0.62
C TYR A 120 0.95 7.90 -0.67
N ALA A 121 1.60 8.85 -1.36
CA ALA A 121 1.15 9.30 -2.67
C ALA A 121 1.15 8.16 -3.70
N GLY A 122 2.14 7.28 -3.64
CA GLY A 122 2.17 6.06 -4.45
C GLY A 122 1.07 5.08 -4.10
N MET A 123 0.88 4.80 -2.80
CA MET A 123 -0.20 3.91 -2.33
C MET A 123 -1.58 4.43 -2.71
N ARG A 124 -1.83 5.74 -2.54
CA ARG A 124 -3.10 6.37 -2.94
C ARG A 124 -3.36 6.26 -4.43
N LEU A 125 -2.33 6.48 -5.26
CA LEU A 125 -2.48 6.33 -6.71
C LEU A 125 -2.91 4.91 -7.09
N ALA A 126 -2.32 3.88 -6.47
CA ALA A 126 -2.74 2.49 -6.67
C ALA A 126 -4.18 2.28 -6.19
N CYS A 127 -4.52 2.76 -4.99
CA CYS A 127 -5.86 2.64 -4.43
C CYS A 127 -6.93 3.31 -5.29
N GLU A 128 -6.67 4.51 -5.79
CA GLU A 128 -7.56 5.22 -6.73
C GLU A 128 -7.75 4.45 -8.03
N GLN A 129 -6.67 3.92 -8.62
CA GLN A 129 -6.71 3.18 -9.87
C GLN A 129 -7.51 1.87 -9.75
N TYR A 130 -7.40 1.18 -8.63
CA TYR A 130 -8.03 -0.14 -8.41
C TYR A 130 -9.29 -0.10 -7.55
N GLY A 131 -9.74 1.08 -7.11
CA GLY A 131 -10.94 1.24 -6.30
C GLY A 131 -10.82 0.60 -4.91
N VAL A 132 -9.70 0.81 -4.23
CA VAL A 132 -9.39 0.24 -2.91
C VAL A 132 -9.33 1.36 -1.86
N ASP A 133 -9.86 1.10 -0.67
CA ASP A 133 -9.86 2.05 0.45
C ASP A 133 -8.67 1.79 1.38
N ILE A 134 -8.00 2.84 1.84
CA ILE A 134 -7.09 2.74 2.99
C ILE A 134 -7.92 2.98 4.25
N VAL A 135 -8.11 1.94 5.07
CA VAL A 135 -9.07 1.98 6.17
C VAL A 135 -8.44 1.95 7.56
N GLY A 136 -7.12 1.76 7.63
CA GLY A 136 -6.41 1.71 8.90
C GLY A 136 -4.94 1.42 8.72
N GLY A 137 -4.25 1.27 9.84
CA GLY A 137 -2.85 0.94 9.89
C GLY A 137 -2.22 1.30 11.22
N ASP A 138 -0.91 1.27 11.26
CA ASP A 138 -0.10 1.59 12.44
C ASP A 138 1.23 2.18 12.00
N THR A 139 1.85 2.98 12.88
CA THR A 139 3.17 3.55 12.63
C THR A 139 4.02 3.43 13.89
N SER A 140 5.18 2.83 13.76
CA SER A 140 6.14 2.67 14.85
C SER A 140 7.52 3.14 14.44
N ALA A 141 8.36 3.45 15.43
CA ALA A 141 9.78 3.68 15.19
C ALA A 141 10.48 2.38 14.77
N SER A 142 11.45 2.49 13.86
CA SER A 142 12.35 1.41 13.47
C SER A 142 13.79 1.79 13.76
N VAL A 143 14.59 0.85 14.23
CA VAL A 143 16.02 1.04 14.43
C VAL A 143 16.79 0.95 13.10
N THR A 144 16.28 0.16 12.15
CA THR A 144 16.95 -0.17 10.90
C THR A 144 16.04 0.04 9.69
N GLY A 145 16.09 1.22 9.08
CA GLY A 145 15.46 1.44 7.79
C GLY A 145 13.93 1.54 7.81
N LEU A 146 13.34 1.31 6.63
CA LEU A 146 11.90 1.35 6.39
C LEU A 146 11.32 -0.06 6.32
N ILE A 147 10.24 -0.27 7.05
CA ILE A 147 9.45 -1.49 7.06
C ILE A 147 8.04 -1.13 6.60
N ILE A 148 7.50 -1.89 5.64
CA ILE A 148 6.14 -1.69 5.14
C ILE A 148 5.40 -3.02 5.23
N SER A 149 4.30 -3.06 5.97
CA SER A 149 3.38 -4.19 5.99
C SER A 149 2.00 -3.71 5.54
N ILE A 150 1.48 -4.33 4.49
CA ILE A 150 0.15 -4.04 3.99
C ILE A 150 -0.70 -5.30 4.07
N THR A 151 -1.86 -5.19 4.70
CA THR A 151 -2.87 -6.23 4.69
C THR A 151 -4.00 -5.79 3.76
N CYS A 152 -4.30 -6.61 2.76
CA CYS A 152 -5.40 -6.38 1.83
C CYS A 152 -6.58 -7.31 2.13
N ILE A 153 -7.76 -6.73 2.16
CA ILE A 153 -9.02 -7.42 2.36
C ILE A 153 -9.85 -7.23 1.09
N GLY A 154 -10.37 -8.33 0.58
CA GLY A 154 -11.19 -8.36 -0.61
C GLY A 154 -12.38 -9.28 -0.48
N GLU A 155 -13.20 -9.28 -1.49
CA GLU A 155 -14.39 -10.12 -1.58
C GLU A 155 -14.31 -11.08 -2.75
N GLY A 156 -14.93 -12.25 -2.60
CA GLY A 156 -15.07 -13.24 -3.67
C GLY A 156 -16.45 -13.90 -3.62
N GLU A 157 -16.98 -14.23 -4.80
CA GLU A 157 -18.23 -15.00 -4.88
C GLU A 157 -17.97 -16.46 -4.55
N GLU A 158 -18.82 -17.02 -3.69
CA GLU A 158 -18.76 -18.45 -3.38
C GLU A 158 -18.89 -19.29 -4.67
N GLY A 159 -18.02 -20.30 -4.82
CA GLY A 159 -17.98 -21.15 -6.01
C GLY A 159 -17.20 -20.56 -7.20
N LYS A 160 -16.78 -19.29 -7.17
CA LYS A 160 -15.93 -18.68 -8.19
C LYS A 160 -14.49 -18.41 -7.72
N ILE A 161 -14.19 -18.64 -6.45
CA ILE A 161 -12.84 -18.48 -5.90
C ILE A 161 -11.92 -19.54 -6.52
N VAL A 162 -10.75 -19.10 -6.99
CA VAL A 162 -9.72 -19.97 -7.60
C VAL A 162 -8.62 -20.24 -6.59
N TYR A 163 -8.16 -21.49 -6.55
CA TYR A 163 -7.13 -21.97 -5.65
C TYR A 163 -5.93 -22.50 -6.43
N ARG A 164 -4.74 -22.51 -5.81
CA ARG A 164 -3.50 -23.05 -6.40
C ARG A 164 -3.63 -24.51 -6.86
N SER A 165 -4.44 -25.30 -6.17
CA SER A 165 -4.64 -26.72 -6.44
C SER A 165 -5.61 -27.04 -7.58
N GLY A 166 -6.12 -26.02 -8.30
CA GLY A 166 -7.14 -26.19 -9.32
C GLY A 166 -6.64 -26.69 -10.68
N ALA A 167 -5.34 -26.55 -10.99
CA ALA A 167 -4.75 -26.86 -12.28
C ALA A 167 -4.74 -28.36 -12.59
N LYS A 168 -4.95 -28.72 -13.88
CA LYS A 168 -4.97 -30.10 -14.41
C LYS A 168 -3.92 -30.25 -15.51
N ASN A 169 -3.50 -31.49 -15.76
CA ASN A 169 -2.47 -31.82 -16.77
C ASN A 169 -2.78 -31.34 -18.19
N THR A 170 -4.04 -31.05 -18.50
CA THR A 170 -4.49 -30.59 -19.83
C THR A 170 -4.69 -29.09 -19.91
N ASP A 171 -4.46 -28.35 -18.82
CA ASP A 171 -4.64 -26.91 -18.81
C ASP A 171 -3.49 -26.21 -19.54
N LEU A 172 -3.83 -25.12 -20.22
CA LEU A 172 -2.84 -24.28 -20.89
C LEU A 172 -2.24 -23.28 -19.89
N VAL A 173 -0.91 -23.20 -19.90
CA VAL A 173 -0.18 -22.15 -19.15
C VAL A 173 -0.09 -20.93 -20.04
N CYS A 174 -0.75 -19.85 -19.61
CA CYS A 174 -0.75 -18.57 -20.31
C CYS A 174 0.06 -17.53 -19.53
N VAL A 175 0.81 -16.69 -20.24
CA VAL A 175 1.57 -15.57 -19.69
C VAL A 175 1.10 -14.30 -20.40
N SER A 176 0.85 -13.25 -19.61
CA SER A 176 0.56 -11.91 -20.12
C SER A 176 1.67 -10.94 -19.73
N GLY A 177 2.09 -10.07 -20.64
CA GLY A 177 3.16 -9.11 -20.44
C GLY A 177 4.56 -9.73 -20.53
N ASP A 178 5.57 -8.94 -20.17
CA ASP A 178 6.99 -9.33 -20.22
C ASP A 178 7.46 -9.83 -18.86
N LEU A 179 7.96 -11.06 -18.82
CA LEU A 179 8.57 -11.61 -17.61
C LEU A 179 9.91 -10.92 -17.34
N CYS A 180 10.18 -10.65 -16.06
CA CYS A 180 11.43 -10.04 -15.59
C CYS A 180 11.67 -8.58 -16.04
N ALA A 181 10.71 -7.89 -16.65
CA ALA A 181 10.86 -6.50 -17.07
C ALA A 181 11.22 -5.53 -15.93
N ALA A 182 10.93 -5.90 -14.67
CA ALA A 182 11.27 -5.10 -13.48
C ALA A 182 12.78 -5.02 -13.20
N TYR A 183 13.61 -5.84 -13.85
CA TYR A 183 15.08 -5.88 -13.68
C TYR A 183 15.84 -5.24 -14.84
N MET A 184 15.15 -4.70 -15.81
CA MET A 184 15.71 -3.91 -16.90
C MET A 184 15.45 -2.42 -16.68
#